data_a01c074d1c8518f52f30c15d89ed6d00
#
_entry.id   a01c074d1c8518f52f30c15d89ed6d00
#
_cell.length_a   1.000
_cell.length_b   1.000
_cell.length_c   1.000
_cell.angle_alpha   90.00
_cell.angle_beta   90.00
_cell.angle_gamma   90.00
#
_symmetry.space_group_name_H-M   'P 1'
#
loop_
_entity.id
_entity.type
_entity.pdbx_description
1 polymer ?
#
loop_
_entity_poly.entity_id
_entity_poly.type
_entity_poly.pdbx_seq_one_letter_code
_entity_poly.pdbx_strand_id
1 'polypeptide(L)'
;MSVHGRLGLVILLIVALQVIPSLTLKNRATYRGLHKIMGYALAPILIIDASWGLYNGVIASTKNLVLLHSISGGLAALFLTWIILEIRYPTKRSLSRARVASYVTVFLVTAGCWIAGGYNYLTSYGFQVKPVILEGPYPWAHEIVMELKEHIFVFLPIIALALSVTFSTLDGDIFLNDTKSRRALTMIAYLALFMVLLMFLMGAVISNAGQTGTEALK
;
A
#
# COMPACT_ATOMS: atom_id res chain seq x y z
N MET A 1 21.40 0.10 -1.78
CA MET A 1 20.02 -0.21 -1.36
C MET A 1 20.05 -0.84 0.02
N SER A 2 19.43 -0.22 1.01
CA SER A 2 19.33 -0.79 2.36
C SER A 2 18.59 -2.13 2.35
N VAL A 3 18.81 -2.97 3.37
CA VAL A 3 18.09 -4.25 3.54
C VAL A 3 16.58 -4.03 3.48
N HIS A 4 16.10 -2.93 4.09
CA HIS A 4 14.69 -2.52 4.11
C HIS A 4 14.16 -2.16 2.70
N GLY A 5 14.94 -1.49 1.88
CA GLY A 5 14.56 -1.20 0.49
C GLY A 5 14.51 -2.45 -0.41
N ARG A 6 15.38 -3.44 -0.14
CA ARG A 6 15.35 -4.74 -0.84
C ARG A 6 14.12 -5.57 -0.43
N LEU A 7 13.78 -5.58 0.86
CA LEU A 7 12.58 -6.25 1.37
C LEU A 7 11.30 -5.60 0.84
N GLY A 8 11.22 -4.28 0.83
CA GLY A 8 10.08 -3.55 0.24
C GLY A 8 9.87 -3.86 -1.23
N LEU A 9 10.96 -3.98 -2.02
CA LEU A 9 10.89 -4.39 -3.42
C LEU A 9 10.39 -5.82 -3.58
N VAL A 10 10.84 -6.74 -2.73
CA VAL A 10 10.37 -8.15 -2.74
C VAL A 10 8.87 -8.22 -2.40
N ILE A 11 8.43 -7.50 -1.38
CA ILE A 11 7.00 -7.42 -1.02
C ILE A 11 6.18 -6.89 -2.21
N LEU A 12 6.64 -5.84 -2.86
CA LEU A 12 6.00 -5.24 -4.02
C LEU A 12 5.90 -6.21 -5.21
N LEU A 13 6.97 -6.97 -5.47
CA LEU A 13 6.98 -8.03 -6.48
C LEU A 13 6.01 -9.16 -6.15
N ILE A 14 5.95 -9.60 -4.89
CA ILE A 14 5.04 -10.66 -4.47
C ILE A 14 3.58 -10.19 -4.55
N VAL A 15 3.27 -8.95 -4.16
CA VAL A 15 1.92 -8.37 -4.31
C VAL A 15 1.55 -8.26 -5.79
N ALA A 16 2.46 -7.81 -6.65
CA ALA A 16 2.26 -7.75 -8.10
C ALA A 16 2.00 -9.16 -8.68
N LEU A 17 2.78 -10.17 -8.26
CA LEU A 17 2.60 -11.57 -8.65
C LEU A 17 1.27 -12.16 -8.16
N GLN A 18 0.68 -11.67 -7.07
CA GLN A 18 -0.67 -12.06 -6.65
C GLN A 18 -1.76 -11.44 -7.54
N VAL A 19 -1.53 -10.25 -8.07
CA VAL A 19 -2.48 -9.55 -8.95
C VAL A 19 -2.50 -10.16 -10.36
N ILE A 20 -1.33 -10.48 -10.91
CA ILE A 20 -1.19 -11.03 -12.28
C ILE A 20 -2.02 -12.32 -12.49
N PRO A 21 -1.96 -13.35 -11.61
CA PRO A 21 -2.80 -14.53 -11.75
C PRO A 21 -4.30 -14.24 -11.67
N SER A 22 -4.70 -13.22 -10.91
CA SER A 22 -6.11 -12.80 -10.83
C SER A 22 -6.65 -12.27 -12.16
N LEU A 23 -5.75 -11.76 -13.00
CA LEU A 23 -6.07 -11.20 -14.31
C LEU A 23 -6.09 -12.27 -15.41
N THR A 24 -5.25 -13.30 -15.29
CA THR A 24 -4.92 -14.24 -16.38
C THR A 24 -5.56 -15.62 -16.21
N LEU A 25 -5.73 -16.11 -14.98
CA LEU A 25 -6.21 -17.46 -14.74
C LEU A 25 -7.74 -17.57 -14.78
N LYS A 26 -8.26 -18.34 -15.76
CA LYS A 26 -9.69 -18.68 -15.89
C LYS A 26 -10.13 -19.74 -14.86
N ASN A 27 -9.22 -20.55 -14.33
CA ASN A 27 -9.55 -21.67 -13.44
C ASN A 27 -9.53 -21.24 -11.97
N ARG A 28 -10.72 -21.19 -11.35
CA ARG A 28 -10.92 -20.79 -9.94
C ARG A 28 -10.23 -21.70 -8.91
N ALA A 29 -10.02 -22.98 -9.22
CA ALA A 29 -9.41 -23.93 -8.28
C ALA A 29 -7.90 -23.71 -8.21
N THR A 30 -7.23 -23.58 -9.36
CA THR A 30 -5.80 -23.29 -9.47
C THR A 30 -5.48 -21.92 -8.86
N TYR A 31 -6.33 -20.92 -9.12
CA TYR A 31 -6.17 -19.60 -8.55
C TYR A 31 -6.24 -19.61 -7.01
N ARG A 32 -7.24 -20.30 -6.42
CA ARG A 32 -7.36 -20.41 -4.95
C ARG A 32 -6.18 -21.13 -4.30
N GLY A 33 -5.64 -22.15 -4.97
CA GLY A 33 -4.44 -22.87 -4.53
C GLY A 33 -3.23 -21.93 -4.50
N LEU A 34 -2.97 -21.24 -5.61
CA LEU A 34 -1.85 -20.31 -5.74
C LEU A 34 -1.96 -19.15 -4.73
N HIS A 35 -3.15 -18.58 -4.58
CA HIS A 35 -3.40 -17.50 -3.63
C HIS A 35 -3.15 -17.91 -2.18
N LYS A 36 -3.55 -19.12 -1.78
CA LYS A 36 -3.24 -19.67 -0.45
C LYS A 36 -1.74 -19.82 -0.23
N ILE A 37 -1.03 -20.41 -1.19
CA ILE A 37 0.43 -20.62 -1.10
C ILE A 37 1.14 -19.27 -1.00
N MET A 38 0.77 -18.30 -1.83
CA MET A 38 1.38 -16.96 -1.81
C MET A 38 1.03 -16.19 -0.54
N GLY A 39 -0.20 -16.33 -0.02
CA GLY A 39 -0.59 -15.74 1.27
C GLY A 39 0.19 -16.32 2.45
N TYR A 40 0.40 -17.64 2.48
CA TYR A 40 1.23 -18.29 3.50
C TYR A 40 2.72 -17.91 3.40
N ALA A 41 3.23 -17.63 2.20
CA ALA A 41 4.60 -17.16 2.01
C ALA A 41 4.77 -15.67 2.38
N LEU A 42 3.76 -14.85 2.10
CA LEU A 42 3.79 -13.39 2.34
C LEU A 42 3.63 -13.05 3.83
N ALA A 43 2.78 -13.77 4.54
CA ALA A 43 2.52 -13.50 5.96
C ALA A 43 3.79 -13.54 6.83
N PRO A 44 4.66 -14.58 6.77
CA PRO A 44 5.90 -14.58 7.53
C PRO A 44 6.88 -13.50 7.08
N ILE A 45 6.97 -13.16 5.79
CA ILE A 45 7.84 -12.09 5.29
C ILE A 45 7.38 -10.74 5.86
N LEU A 46 6.08 -10.46 5.85
CA LEU A 46 5.51 -9.25 6.45
C LEU A 46 5.72 -9.19 7.96
N ILE A 47 5.58 -10.33 8.66
CA ILE A 47 5.82 -10.41 10.11
C ILE A 47 7.30 -10.15 10.41
N ILE A 48 8.22 -10.73 9.63
CA ILE A 48 9.66 -10.52 9.80
C ILE A 48 10.03 -9.06 9.53
N ASP A 49 9.52 -8.46 8.44
CA ASP A 49 9.79 -7.06 8.10
C ASP A 49 9.19 -6.11 9.16
N ALA A 50 7.95 -6.38 9.61
CA ALA A 50 7.31 -5.63 10.70
C ALA A 50 8.08 -5.77 12.02
N SER A 51 8.53 -6.98 12.37
CA SER A 51 9.30 -7.25 13.61
C SER A 51 10.67 -6.58 13.55
N TRP A 52 11.36 -6.64 12.41
CA TRP A 52 12.63 -5.96 12.19
C TRP A 52 12.48 -4.44 12.26
N GLY A 53 11.42 -3.91 11.66
CA GLY A 53 11.09 -2.50 11.75
C GLY A 53 10.73 -2.06 13.18
N LEU A 54 9.97 -2.87 13.92
CA LEU A 54 9.63 -2.64 15.33
C LEU A 54 10.89 -2.63 16.21
N TYR A 55 11.79 -3.60 16.00
CA TYR A 55 13.07 -3.69 16.70
C TYR A 55 13.94 -2.44 16.47
N ASN A 56 14.08 -2.01 15.21
CA ASN A 56 14.84 -0.81 14.89
C ASN A 56 14.11 0.48 15.31
N GLY A 57 12.79 0.46 15.42
CA GLY A 57 11.94 1.59 15.76
C GLY A 57 11.85 1.86 17.27
N VAL A 58 12.00 0.84 18.11
CA VAL A 58 12.08 1.02 19.57
C VAL A 58 13.32 1.82 19.96
N ILE A 59 14.35 1.85 19.09
CA ILE A 59 15.63 2.55 19.35
C ILE A 59 15.56 4.03 18.93
N ALA A 60 14.58 4.47 18.08
CA ALA A 60 14.48 5.87 17.65
C ALA A 60 13.03 6.27 17.36
N SER A 61 12.49 7.24 18.10
CA SER A 61 11.08 7.67 18.06
C SER A 61 10.57 8.15 16.70
N THR A 62 11.41 8.79 15.88
CA THR A 62 11.05 9.23 14.52
C THR A 62 10.95 8.09 13.50
N LYS A 63 11.71 7.01 13.70
CA LYS A 63 11.66 5.81 12.84
C LYS A 63 10.35 5.04 13.00
N ASN A 64 9.65 5.16 14.12
CA ASN A 64 8.36 4.50 14.38
C ASN A 64 7.26 5.00 13.44
N LEU A 65 7.24 6.28 13.12
CA LEU A 65 6.24 6.86 12.20
C LEU A 65 6.46 6.41 10.77
N VAL A 66 7.71 6.38 10.31
CA VAL A 66 8.05 5.87 8.96
C VAL A 66 7.67 4.40 8.85
N LEU A 67 7.94 3.61 9.90
CA LEU A 67 7.59 2.21 9.97
C LEU A 67 6.07 2.01 9.95
N LEU A 68 5.35 2.70 10.81
CA LEU A 68 3.88 2.64 10.86
C LEU A 68 3.27 3.01 9.50
N HIS A 69 3.76 4.07 8.87
CA HIS A 69 3.35 4.49 7.54
C HIS A 69 3.60 3.39 6.49
N SER A 70 4.78 2.80 6.48
CA SER A 70 5.16 1.77 5.51
C SER A 70 4.37 0.47 5.68
N ILE A 71 4.22 -0.02 6.92
CA ILE A 71 3.43 -1.21 7.23
C ILE A 71 1.96 -1.00 6.85
N SER A 72 1.41 0.14 7.22
CA SER A 72 0.00 0.46 6.91
C SER A 72 -0.27 0.49 5.41
N GLY A 73 0.65 1.05 4.63
CA GLY A 73 0.57 1.02 3.17
C GLY A 73 0.62 -0.41 2.61
N GLY A 74 1.54 -1.25 3.11
CA GLY A 74 1.64 -2.65 2.70
C GLY A 74 0.38 -3.45 3.01
N LEU A 75 -0.16 -3.28 4.21
CA LEU A 75 -1.43 -3.90 4.60
C LEU A 75 -2.59 -3.38 3.75
N ALA A 76 -2.65 -2.07 3.47
CA ALA A 76 -3.68 -1.49 2.60
C ALA A 76 -3.64 -2.12 1.20
N ALA A 77 -2.46 -2.34 0.61
CA ALA A 77 -2.31 -3.04 -0.66
C ALA A 77 -2.84 -4.48 -0.61
N LEU A 78 -2.59 -5.20 0.49
CA LEU A 78 -3.12 -6.57 0.69
C LEU A 78 -4.66 -6.57 0.80
N PHE A 79 -5.23 -5.66 1.57
CA PHE A 79 -6.70 -5.56 1.70
C PHE A 79 -7.36 -5.12 0.40
N LEU A 80 -6.76 -4.19 -0.37
CA LEU A 80 -7.25 -3.82 -1.71
C LEU A 80 -7.19 -5.02 -2.67
N THR A 81 -6.12 -5.80 -2.62
CA THR A 81 -6.03 -7.05 -3.40
C THR A 81 -7.13 -8.02 -3.00
N TRP A 82 -7.39 -8.18 -1.71
CA TRP A 82 -8.50 -9.02 -1.23
C TRP A 82 -9.86 -8.52 -1.73
N ILE A 83 -10.12 -7.20 -1.66
CA ILE A 83 -11.34 -6.60 -2.22
C ILE A 83 -11.49 -6.95 -3.70
N ILE A 84 -10.44 -6.79 -4.50
CA ILE A 84 -10.45 -7.11 -5.94
C ILE A 84 -10.82 -8.58 -6.17
N LEU A 85 -10.30 -9.49 -5.35
CA LEU A 85 -10.60 -10.92 -5.44
C LEU A 85 -12.06 -11.21 -5.13
N GLU A 86 -12.61 -10.61 -4.09
CA GLU A 86 -14.02 -10.79 -3.73
C GLU A 86 -14.96 -10.25 -4.82
N ILE A 87 -14.60 -9.16 -5.50
CA ILE A 87 -15.40 -8.63 -6.62
C ILE A 87 -15.30 -9.52 -7.86
N ARG A 88 -14.09 -10.02 -8.18
CA ARG A 88 -13.88 -10.82 -9.40
C ARG A 88 -14.42 -12.24 -9.30
N TYR A 89 -14.41 -12.82 -8.11
CA TYR A 89 -14.84 -14.19 -7.84
C TYR A 89 -15.93 -14.21 -6.77
N PRO A 90 -17.11 -13.59 -7.05
CA PRO A 90 -18.12 -13.36 -6.04
C PRO A 90 -18.75 -14.68 -5.54
N THR A 91 -18.98 -14.72 -4.25
CA THR A 91 -19.72 -15.74 -3.53
C THR A 91 -20.79 -15.06 -2.69
N LYS A 92 -21.74 -15.80 -2.11
CA LYS A 92 -22.76 -15.23 -1.22
C LYS A 92 -22.20 -14.41 -0.04
N ARG A 93 -20.94 -14.67 0.37
CA ARG A 93 -20.28 -13.95 1.48
C ARG A 93 -19.30 -12.86 1.00
N SER A 94 -19.09 -12.73 -0.31
CA SER A 94 -18.06 -11.81 -0.84
C SER A 94 -18.34 -10.35 -0.51
N LEU A 95 -19.60 -9.92 -0.59
CA LEU A 95 -19.96 -8.54 -0.23
C LEU A 95 -19.63 -8.23 1.24
N SER A 96 -19.97 -9.12 2.17
CA SER A 96 -19.64 -8.94 3.59
C SER A 96 -18.14 -8.87 3.84
N ARG A 97 -17.34 -9.72 3.18
CA ARG A 97 -15.88 -9.73 3.29
C ARG A 97 -15.26 -8.48 2.66
N ALA A 98 -15.73 -8.07 1.48
CA ALA A 98 -15.28 -6.84 0.82
C ALA A 98 -15.60 -5.60 1.68
N ARG A 99 -16.75 -5.59 2.34
CA ARG A 99 -17.16 -4.54 3.27
C ARG A 99 -16.18 -4.42 4.45
N VAL A 100 -15.88 -5.52 5.13
CA VAL A 100 -14.90 -5.54 6.22
C VAL A 100 -13.51 -5.12 5.72
N ALA A 101 -13.05 -5.68 4.60
CA ALA A 101 -11.77 -5.34 4.01
C ALA A 101 -11.67 -3.84 3.65
N SER A 102 -12.76 -3.24 3.16
CA SER A 102 -12.80 -1.81 2.85
C SER A 102 -12.71 -0.92 4.09
N TYR A 103 -13.35 -1.28 5.20
CA TYR A 103 -13.23 -0.54 6.47
C TYR A 103 -11.79 -0.55 6.99
N VAL A 104 -11.15 -1.74 6.94
CA VAL A 104 -9.75 -1.86 7.33
C VAL A 104 -8.85 -1.03 6.39
N THR A 105 -9.11 -1.05 5.09
CA THR A 105 -8.37 -0.23 4.12
C THR A 105 -8.50 1.26 4.44
N VAL A 106 -9.70 1.77 4.71
CA VAL A 106 -9.92 3.18 5.10
C VAL A 106 -9.12 3.52 6.35
N PHE A 107 -9.17 2.68 7.37
CA PHE A 107 -8.41 2.90 8.61
C PHE A 107 -6.90 2.95 8.34
N LEU A 108 -6.35 1.97 7.62
CA LEU A 108 -4.93 1.90 7.31
C LEU A 108 -4.46 3.09 6.47
N VAL A 109 -5.23 3.46 5.45
CA VAL A 109 -4.90 4.58 4.57
C VAL A 109 -4.99 5.91 5.32
N THR A 110 -6.03 6.12 6.14
CA THR A 110 -6.25 7.40 6.84
C THR A 110 -5.33 7.53 8.05
N ALA A 111 -5.35 6.58 8.98
CA ALA A 111 -4.57 6.68 10.21
C ALA A 111 -3.09 6.36 9.98
N GLY A 112 -2.79 5.23 9.33
CA GLY A 112 -1.44 4.74 9.16
C GLY A 112 -0.67 5.45 8.05
N CYS A 113 -1.31 5.70 6.90
CA CYS A 113 -0.63 6.36 5.79
C CYS A 113 -0.77 7.88 5.86
N TRP A 114 -1.99 8.39 5.94
CA TRP A 114 -2.25 9.83 5.80
C TRP A 114 -1.83 10.63 7.04
N ILE A 115 -2.33 10.27 8.23
CA ILE A 115 -2.02 11.01 9.47
C ILE A 115 -0.56 10.76 9.87
N ALA A 116 -0.12 9.50 9.98
CA ALA A 116 1.24 9.19 10.41
C ALA A 116 2.30 9.66 9.39
N GLY A 117 2.02 9.53 8.08
CA GLY A 117 2.90 10.01 7.01
C GLY A 117 2.98 11.53 6.99
N GLY A 118 1.86 12.23 7.10
CA GLY A 118 1.80 13.69 7.17
C GLY A 118 2.51 14.24 8.40
N TYR A 119 2.29 13.64 9.56
CA TYR A 119 3.01 14.02 10.78
C TYR A 119 4.52 13.81 10.66
N ASN A 120 4.96 12.66 10.10
CA ASN A 120 6.39 12.44 9.83
C ASN A 120 6.97 13.47 8.85
N TYR A 121 6.20 13.86 7.84
CA TYR A 121 6.61 14.90 6.90
C TYR A 121 6.87 16.23 7.61
N LEU A 122 5.95 16.65 8.46
CA LEU A 122 6.05 17.95 9.18
C LEU A 122 7.13 17.95 10.27
N THR A 123 7.39 16.83 10.93
CA THR A 123 8.27 16.80 12.11
C THR A 123 9.68 16.29 11.83
N SER A 124 9.87 15.43 10.84
CA SER A 124 11.14 14.76 10.60
C SER A 124 11.65 15.00 9.19
N TYR A 125 10.84 14.68 8.17
CA TYR A 125 11.28 14.76 6.79
C TYR A 125 11.68 16.19 6.39
N GLY A 126 10.85 17.18 6.68
CA GLY A 126 11.08 18.59 6.29
C GLY A 126 12.37 19.16 6.84
N PHE A 127 12.76 18.77 8.04
CA PHE A 127 13.92 19.34 8.74
C PHE A 127 15.21 18.50 8.62
N GLN A 128 15.07 17.17 8.46
CA GLN A 128 16.22 16.26 8.52
C GLN A 128 16.56 15.63 7.17
N VAL A 129 15.56 15.28 6.37
CA VAL A 129 15.75 14.50 5.14
C VAL A 129 15.73 15.40 3.90
N LYS A 130 14.80 16.34 3.83
CA LYS A 130 14.65 17.27 2.70
C LYS A 130 15.94 18.06 2.41
N PRO A 131 16.59 18.72 3.39
CA PRO A 131 17.83 19.46 3.11
C PRO A 131 18.93 18.55 2.54
N VAL A 132 19.09 17.37 3.12
CA VAL A 132 20.08 16.38 2.69
C VAL A 132 19.85 15.90 1.26
N ILE A 133 18.59 15.75 0.84
CA ILE A 133 18.26 15.39 -0.55
C ILE A 133 18.58 16.56 -1.49
N LEU A 134 18.20 17.79 -1.12
CA LEU A 134 18.39 18.98 -1.95
C LEU A 134 19.85 19.34 -2.17
N GLU A 135 20.70 19.16 -1.15
CA GLU A 135 22.15 19.38 -1.21
C GLU A 135 22.91 18.16 -1.74
N GLY A 136 22.26 17.00 -1.82
CA GLY A 136 22.84 15.75 -2.26
C GLY A 136 22.81 15.56 -3.79
N PRO A 137 23.25 14.38 -4.27
CA PRO A 137 23.34 14.10 -5.71
C PRO A 137 22.00 13.93 -6.45
N TYR A 138 20.86 13.82 -5.73
CA TYR A 138 19.56 13.56 -6.31
C TYR A 138 18.45 14.53 -5.86
N PRO A 139 18.60 15.87 -6.06
CA PRO A 139 17.60 16.85 -5.62
C PRO A 139 16.22 16.63 -6.24
N TRP A 140 16.16 16.12 -7.47
CA TRP A 140 14.91 15.76 -8.17
C TRP A 140 14.03 14.76 -7.39
N ALA A 141 14.60 13.99 -6.47
CA ALA A 141 13.84 13.06 -5.65
C ALA A 141 12.90 13.79 -4.67
N HIS A 142 13.25 15.02 -4.27
CA HIS A 142 12.32 15.89 -3.56
C HIS A 142 11.49 16.73 -4.53
N GLU A 143 12.13 17.45 -5.44
CA GLU A 143 11.48 18.45 -6.31
C GLU A 143 10.41 17.85 -7.23
N ILE A 144 10.55 16.60 -7.63
CA ILE A 144 9.60 15.91 -8.51
C ILE A 144 8.86 14.79 -7.78
N VAL A 145 9.61 13.83 -7.20
CA VAL A 145 8.98 12.60 -6.71
C VAL A 145 8.19 12.85 -5.42
N MET A 146 8.74 13.64 -4.49
CA MET A 146 8.04 13.95 -3.25
C MET A 146 6.84 14.86 -3.50
N GLU A 147 6.98 15.88 -4.33
CA GLU A 147 5.90 16.78 -4.73
C GLU A 147 4.73 16.00 -5.39
N LEU A 148 5.05 15.10 -6.34
CA LEU A 148 4.04 14.25 -6.95
C LEU A 148 3.37 13.31 -5.93
N LYS A 149 4.16 12.77 -5.00
CA LYS A 149 3.66 11.91 -3.93
C LYS A 149 2.66 12.65 -3.04
N GLU A 150 2.93 13.90 -2.68
CA GLU A 150 2.05 14.73 -1.87
C GLU A 150 0.69 14.96 -2.57
N HIS A 151 0.69 15.20 -3.87
CA HIS A 151 -0.55 15.37 -4.63
C HIS A 151 -1.39 14.10 -4.71
N ILE A 152 -0.77 12.95 -4.98
CA ILE A 152 -1.46 11.65 -5.03
C ILE A 152 -2.02 11.26 -3.66
N PHE A 153 -1.28 11.56 -2.60
CA PHE A 153 -1.58 11.23 -1.22
C PHE A 153 -2.94 11.75 -0.73
N VAL A 154 -3.40 12.91 -1.22
CA VAL A 154 -4.68 13.50 -0.85
C VAL A 154 -5.86 12.69 -1.38
N PHE A 155 -5.73 12.08 -2.56
CA PHE A 155 -6.84 11.36 -3.20
C PHE A 155 -7.05 9.95 -2.65
N LEU A 156 -6.03 9.32 -2.12
CA LEU A 156 -6.10 7.92 -1.69
C LEU A 156 -7.11 7.67 -0.55
N PRO A 157 -7.18 8.47 0.53
CA PRO A 157 -8.23 8.33 1.55
C PRO A 157 -9.64 8.52 0.99
N ILE A 158 -9.80 9.44 0.04
CA ILE A 158 -11.11 9.74 -0.59
C ILE A 158 -11.57 8.52 -1.39
N ILE A 159 -10.69 7.92 -2.19
CA ILE A 159 -11.03 6.73 -2.99
C ILE A 159 -11.31 5.53 -2.08
N ALA A 160 -10.51 5.34 -1.02
CA ALA A 160 -10.75 4.27 -0.04
C ALA A 160 -12.10 4.43 0.67
N LEU A 161 -12.44 5.66 1.07
CA LEU A 161 -13.73 5.98 1.67
C LEU A 161 -14.88 5.75 0.69
N ALA A 162 -14.75 6.19 -0.56
CA ALA A 162 -15.76 5.98 -1.60
C ALA A 162 -16.03 4.48 -1.83
N LEU A 163 -14.99 3.65 -1.90
CA LEU A 163 -15.13 2.20 -1.97
C LEU A 163 -15.87 1.65 -0.74
N SER A 164 -15.50 2.09 0.45
CA SER A 164 -16.09 1.63 1.70
C SER A 164 -17.57 1.98 1.80
N VAL A 165 -17.94 3.23 1.48
CA VAL A 165 -19.34 3.67 1.43
C VAL A 165 -20.13 2.87 0.41
N THR A 166 -19.57 2.67 -0.78
CA THR A 166 -20.23 1.87 -1.83
C THR A 166 -20.49 0.44 -1.38
N PHE A 167 -19.50 -0.25 -0.79
CA PHE A 167 -19.73 -1.62 -0.27
C PHE A 167 -20.72 -1.65 0.89
N SER A 168 -20.82 -0.58 1.67
CA SER A 168 -21.75 -0.50 2.81
C SER A 168 -23.20 -0.38 2.38
N THR A 169 -23.45 0.34 1.27
CA THR A 169 -24.78 0.64 0.74
C THR A 169 -25.22 -0.32 -0.36
N LEU A 170 -24.29 -1.07 -0.96
CA LEU A 170 -24.58 -1.96 -2.07
C LEU A 170 -25.45 -3.16 -1.63
N ASP A 171 -26.48 -3.44 -2.43
CA ASP A 171 -27.32 -4.63 -2.26
C ASP A 171 -26.58 -5.91 -2.68
N GLY A 172 -26.86 -7.02 -1.98
CA GLY A 172 -26.22 -8.31 -2.22
C GLY A 172 -26.56 -8.93 -3.58
N ASP A 173 -27.77 -8.77 -4.04
CA ASP A 173 -28.21 -9.30 -5.33
C ASP A 173 -27.62 -8.50 -6.49
N ILE A 174 -27.53 -7.18 -6.34
CA ILE A 174 -26.82 -6.32 -7.30
C ILE A 174 -25.35 -6.72 -7.34
N PHE A 175 -24.70 -6.88 -6.19
CA PHE A 175 -23.29 -7.29 -6.14
C PHE A 175 -23.04 -8.65 -6.81
N LEU A 176 -23.94 -9.61 -6.67
CA LEU A 176 -23.78 -10.95 -7.25
C LEU A 176 -24.10 -10.98 -8.75
N ASN A 177 -25.12 -10.27 -9.19
CA ASN A 177 -25.72 -10.45 -10.52
C ASN A 177 -25.36 -9.33 -11.51
N ASP A 178 -25.12 -8.08 -11.03
CA ASP A 178 -24.78 -6.99 -11.93
C ASP A 178 -23.27 -6.91 -12.23
N THR A 179 -22.93 -7.40 -13.41
CA THR A 179 -21.54 -7.38 -13.90
C THR A 179 -21.01 -5.98 -14.19
N LYS A 180 -21.89 -5.00 -14.50
CA LYS A 180 -21.45 -3.61 -14.77
C LYS A 180 -21.00 -2.93 -13.49
N SER A 181 -21.78 -3.04 -12.42
CA SER A 181 -21.43 -2.51 -11.10
C SER A 181 -20.14 -3.14 -10.58
N ARG A 182 -19.98 -4.47 -10.70
CA ARG A 182 -18.73 -5.13 -10.32
C ARG A 182 -17.53 -4.67 -11.14
N ARG A 183 -17.70 -4.43 -12.45
CA ARG A 183 -16.61 -3.92 -13.29
C ARG A 183 -16.18 -2.52 -12.84
N ALA A 184 -17.11 -1.62 -12.57
CA ALA A 184 -16.82 -0.28 -12.06
C ALA A 184 -16.08 -0.35 -10.72
N LEU A 185 -16.56 -1.13 -9.76
CA LEU A 185 -15.90 -1.35 -8.47
C LEU A 185 -14.49 -1.93 -8.61
N THR A 186 -14.31 -2.88 -9.54
CA THR A 186 -13.00 -3.47 -9.83
C THR A 186 -12.03 -2.42 -10.35
N MET A 187 -12.47 -1.54 -11.24
CA MET A 187 -11.62 -0.47 -11.79
C MET A 187 -11.19 0.52 -10.70
N ILE A 188 -12.11 0.92 -9.81
CA ILE A 188 -11.79 1.83 -8.70
C ILE A 188 -10.83 1.15 -7.71
N ALA A 189 -11.04 -0.13 -7.41
CA ALA A 189 -10.15 -0.88 -6.52
C ALA A 189 -8.75 -1.08 -7.13
N TYR A 190 -8.63 -1.31 -8.44
CA TYR A 190 -7.34 -1.33 -9.13
C TYR A 190 -6.65 0.03 -9.14
N LEU A 191 -7.40 1.11 -9.35
CA LEU A 191 -6.86 2.47 -9.27
C LEU A 191 -6.28 2.73 -7.87
N ALA A 192 -7.04 2.41 -6.83
CA ALA A 192 -6.57 2.55 -5.45
C ALA A 192 -5.30 1.71 -5.18
N LEU A 193 -5.28 0.45 -5.63
CA LEU A 193 -4.11 -0.42 -5.49
C LEU A 193 -2.91 0.13 -6.25
N PHE A 194 -3.11 0.58 -7.50
CA PHE A 194 -2.05 1.21 -8.29
C PHE A 194 -1.46 2.44 -7.59
N MET A 195 -2.32 3.31 -7.04
CA MET A 195 -1.86 4.48 -6.28
C MET A 195 -1.04 4.09 -5.05
N VAL A 196 -1.48 3.09 -4.28
CA VAL A 196 -0.71 2.59 -3.12
C VAL A 196 0.65 2.06 -3.55
N LEU A 197 0.72 1.25 -4.60
CA LEU A 197 1.98 0.71 -5.12
C LEU A 197 2.91 1.81 -5.64
N LEU A 198 2.36 2.79 -6.34
CA LEU A 198 3.11 3.96 -6.80
C LEU A 198 3.70 4.76 -5.64
N MET A 199 2.91 4.97 -4.57
CA MET A 199 3.37 5.63 -3.33
C MET A 199 4.52 4.88 -2.66
N PHE A 200 4.52 3.55 -2.72
CA PHE A 200 5.64 2.72 -2.25
C PHE A 200 6.92 2.96 -3.06
N LEU A 201 6.82 2.94 -4.38
CA LEU A 201 7.97 3.20 -5.26
C LEU A 201 8.56 4.58 -5.02
N MET A 202 7.70 5.60 -4.94
CA MET A 202 8.12 6.95 -4.62
C MET A 202 8.81 7.03 -3.25
N GLY A 203 8.26 6.36 -2.24
CA GLY A 203 8.87 6.29 -0.92
C GLY A 203 10.26 5.64 -0.93
N ALA A 204 10.45 4.58 -1.72
CA ALA A 204 11.74 3.93 -1.88
C ALA A 204 12.78 4.84 -2.56
N VAL A 205 12.38 5.59 -3.60
CA VAL A 205 13.25 6.57 -4.29
C VAL A 205 13.69 7.66 -3.33
N ILE A 206 12.75 8.25 -2.59
CA ILE A 206 13.03 9.33 -1.63
C ILE A 206 13.95 8.83 -0.50
N SER A 207 13.68 7.64 0.04
CA SER A 207 14.51 7.03 1.08
C SER A 207 15.94 6.77 0.60
N ASN A 208 16.10 6.29 -0.63
CA ASN A 208 17.42 6.06 -1.22
C ASN A 208 18.18 7.37 -1.45
N ALA A 209 17.51 8.40 -1.96
CA ALA A 209 18.11 9.72 -2.16
C ALA A 209 18.58 10.36 -0.84
N GLY A 210 17.79 10.23 0.23
CA GLY A 210 18.16 10.70 1.56
C GLY A 210 19.38 9.97 2.14
N GLN A 211 19.47 8.66 1.95
CA GLN A 211 20.64 7.88 2.39
C GLN A 211 21.91 8.29 1.63
N THR A 212 21.83 8.36 0.30
CA THR A 212 22.98 8.75 -0.55
C THR A 212 23.41 10.18 -0.27
N GLY A 213 22.47 11.13 -0.07
CA GLY A 213 22.79 12.48 0.32
C GLY A 213 23.53 12.55 1.66
N THR A 214 23.08 11.78 2.66
CA THR A 214 23.75 11.69 3.97
C THR A 214 25.19 11.14 3.86
N GLU A 215 25.44 10.23 2.95
CA GLU A 215 26.78 9.68 2.70
C GLU A 215 27.67 10.68 1.96
N ALA A 216 27.13 11.45 1.03
CA ALA A 216 27.85 12.44 0.24
C ALA A 216 28.25 13.70 1.03
N LEU A 217 27.54 14.03 2.10
CA LEU A 217 27.79 15.21 2.95
C LEU A 217 28.68 14.91 4.16
N LYS A 218 29.18 13.67 4.32
CA LYS A 218 30.18 13.28 5.34
C LYS A 218 31.58 13.40 4.81
#